data_05cd3260490f879c460c811b748bf10d
#
_entry.id   05cd3260490f879c460c811b748bf10d
#
_cell.length_a   1.000
_cell.length_b   1.000
_cell.length_c   1.000
_cell.angle_alpha   90.00
_cell.angle_beta   90.00
_cell.angle_gamma   90.00
#
_symmetry.space_group_name_H-M   'P 1'
#
loop_
_entity.id
_entity.type
_entity.pdbx_description
1 polymer ?
#
loop_
_entity_poly.entity_id
_entity_poly.type
_entity_poly.pdbx_seq_one_letter_code
_entity_poly.pdbx_strand_id
1 'polypeptide(L)'
;MVKPSDAQLKELGLADPYVTLEAVYPDTTINLIASQPDGSGNVNIMEKGGKVVYSMASANLPWVDMSYEKLSSEYVLHPLMTAVSTLTVNNGSDTYTFDIGTKETATTNDDGEESTTTTTSVMYGDSEINSSYFSTFFQNLTLLKKSDTSSDKPSGKAVFTAEYKYTDGSTDTVKFYDAGGNKYLAEV
;
A
#
# COMPACT_ATOMS: atom_id res chain seq x y z
N MET A 1 11.81 34.79 -9.18
CA MET A 1 12.14 35.51 -10.45
C MET A 1 10.86 35.73 -11.24
N VAL A 2 10.69 36.87 -11.90
CA VAL A 2 9.48 37.17 -12.69
C VAL A 2 9.87 37.35 -14.14
N LYS A 3 9.10 36.71 -15.07
CA LYS A 3 9.32 36.71 -16.52
C LYS A 3 10.73 36.26 -16.92
N PRO A 4 11.14 35.02 -16.58
CA PRO A 4 12.44 34.51 -16.99
C PRO A 4 12.54 34.39 -18.52
N SER A 5 13.73 34.65 -19.06
CA SER A 5 14.06 34.35 -20.46
C SER A 5 14.35 32.84 -20.61
N ASP A 6 14.36 32.35 -21.85
CA ASP A 6 14.69 30.94 -22.15
C ASP A 6 16.09 30.55 -21.63
N ALA A 7 17.05 31.48 -21.72
CA ALA A 7 18.40 31.26 -21.17
C ALA A 7 18.36 31.09 -19.64
N GLN A 8 17.56 31.90 -18.95
CA GLN A 8 17.39 31.79 -17.50
C GLN A 8 16.63 30.53 -17.11
N LEU A 9 15.61 30.12 -17.89
CA LEU A 9 14.92 28.85 -17.63
C LEU A 9 15.88 27.67 -17.77
N LYS A 10 16.79 27.70 -18.74
CA LYS A 10 17.81 26.67 -18.90
C LYS A 10 18.80 26.67 -17.72
N GLU A 11 19.27 27.83 -17.30
CA GLU A 11 20.17 27.96 -16.14
C GLU A 11 19.52 27.47 -14.83
N LEU A 12 18.22 27.72 -14.66
CA LEU A 12 17.43 27.29 -13.52
C LEU A 12 16.98 25.82 -13.60
N GLY A 13 17.33 25.09 -14.66
CA GLY A 13 16.94 23.67 -14.84
C GLY A 13 15.46 23.47 -15.14
N LEU A 14 14.76 24.49 -15.64
CA LEU A 14 13.32 24.45 -15.92
C LEU A 14 12.99 24.32 -17.42
N ALA A 15 13.98 24.50 -18.30
CA ALA A 15 13.82 24.27 -19.73
C ALA A 15 13.69 22.76 -20.05
N ASP A 16 14.37 21.93 -19.24
CA ASP A 16 14.26 20.45 -19.24
C ASP A 16 14.05 20.04 -17.77
N PRO A 17 12.80 20.04 -17.29
CA PRO A 17 12.52 19.89 -15.88
C PRO A 17 12.84 18.47 -15.41
N TYR A 18 13.37 18.38 -14.18
CA TYR A 18 13.63 17.11 -13.52
C TYR A 18 12.34 16.33 -13.24
N VAL A 19 11.27 17.04 -12.86
CA VAL A 19 9.97 16.44 -12.58
C VAL A 19 8.83 17.38 -12.98
N THR A 20 7.72 16.78 -13.39
CA THR A 20 6.46 17.48 -13.69
C THR A 20 5.35 16.90 -12.82
N LEU A 21 4.55 17.76 -12.20
CA LEU A 21 3.32 17.42 -11.50
C LEU A 21 2.13 17.93 -12.30
N GLU A 22 1.18 17.07 -12.59
CA GLU A 22 -0.14 17.44 -13.07
C GLU A 22 -1.18 17.15 -11.99
N ALA A 23 -1.92 18.17 -11.56
CA ALA A 23 -3.01 18.06 -10.62
C ALA A 23 -4.31 18.45 -11.32
N VAL A 24 -5.20 17.49 -11.50
CA VAL A 24 -6.49 17.66 -12.16
C VAL A 24 -7.58 17.86 -11.11
N TYR A 25 -8.26 19.00 -11.19
CA TYR A 25 -9.43 19.34 -10.38
C TYR A 25 -10.68 19.37 -11.29
N PRO A 26 -11.89 19.36 -10.75
CA PRO A 26 -13.12 19.42 -11.56
C PRO A 26 -13.16 20.60 -12.53
N ASP A 27 -12.64 21.76 -12.12
CA ASP A 27 -12.75 23.02 -12.87
C ASP A 27 -11.41 23.52 -13.44
N THR A 28 -10.28 22.89 -13.12
CA THR A 28 -8.97 23.35 -13.55
C THR A 28 -7.92 22.24 -13.48
N THR A 29 -6.85 22.42 -14.26
CA THR A 29 -5.66 21.56 -14.19
C THR A 29 -4.45 22.44 -13.90
N ILE A 30 -3.68 22.09 -12.89
CA ILE A 30 -2.43 22.75 -12.53
C ILE A 30 -1.28 21.86 -12.99
N ASN A 31 -0.39 22.43 -13.78
CA ASN A 31 0.82 21.77 -14.23
C ASN A 31 2.03 22.50 -13.67
N LEU A 32 2.78 21.85 -12.78
CA LEU A 32 4.01 22.38 -12.19
C LEU A 32 5.21 21.64 -12.74
N ILE A 33 6.28 22.39 -12.96
CA ILE A 33 7.59 21.86 -13.33
C ILE A 33 8.61 22.25 -12.29
N ALA A 34 9.54 21.36 -11.97
CA ALA A 34 10.60 21.63 -11.00
C ALA A 34 11.97 21.17 -11.50
N SER A 35 13.00 21.92 -11.11
CA SER A 35 14.40 21.55 -11.36
C SER A 35 14.84 20.40 -10.44
N GLN A 36 15.98 19.81 -10.76
CA GLN A 36 16.70 18.99 -9.78
C GLN A 36 17.09 19.81 -8.55
N PRO A 37 17.06 19.23 -7.34
CA PRO A 37 17.60 19.89 -6.16
C PRO A 37 19.06 20.31 -6.35
N ASP A 38 19.39 21.54 -5.95
CA ASP A 38 20.75 22.04 -5.95
C ASP A 38 21.58 21.49 -4.78
N GLY A 39 22.85 21.85 -4.69
CA GLY A 39 23.75 21.40 -3.60
C GLY A 39 23.33 21.84 -2.21
N SER A 40 22.37 22.77 -2.08
CA SER A 40 21.77 23.23 -0.82
C SER A 40 20.40 22.60 -0.57
N GLY A 41 19.94 21.74 -1.45
CA GLY A 41 18.64 21.07 -1.38
C GLY A 41 17.46 21.96 -1.79
N ASN A 42 17.71 23.08 -2.52
CA ASN A 42 16.63 23.91 -3.06
C ASN A 42 16.29 23.49 -4.48
N VAL A 43 15.02 23.64 -4.84
CA VAL A 43 14.50 23.45 -6.19
C VAL A 43 13.88 24.74 -6.71
N ASN A 44 14.00 24.97 -8.01
CA ASN A 44 13.25 25.97 -8.72
C ASN A 44 11.95 25.34 -9.23
N ILE A 45 10.84 26.02 -9.02
CA ILE A 45 9.50 25.56 -9.42
C ILE A 45 8.75 26.67 -10.12
N MET A 46 7.99 26.32 -11.13
CA MET A 46 7.03 27.21 -11.78
C MET A 46 5.84 26.44 -12.35
N GLU A 47 4.75 27.15 -12.59
CA GLU A 47 3.67 26.63 -13.41
C GLU A 47 4.16 26.53 -14.87
N LYS A 48 3.88 25.43 -15.54
CA LYS A 48 4.27 25.22 -16.93
C LYS A 48 3.67 26.30 -17.84
N GLY A 49 4.52 27.07 -18.49
CA GLY A 49 4.10 28.24 -19.27
C GLY A 49 3.81 29.50 -18.43
N GLY A 50 4.00 29.43 -17.12
CA GLY A 50 3.84 30.54 -16.19
C GLY A 50 4.96 31.59 -16.35
N LYS A 51 4.87 32.65 -15.55
CA LYS A 51 5.79 33.81 -15.62
C LYS A 51 6.58 34.01 -14.35
N VAL A 52 6.40 33.17 -13.35
CA VAL A 52 7.03 33.33 -12.03
C VAL A 52 7.74 32.05 -11.64
N VAL A 53 9.01 32.14 -11.35
CA VAL A 53 9.81 31.06 -10.78
C VAL A 53 9.99 31.32 -9.28
N TYR A 54 9.70 30.31 -8.49
CA TYR A 54 9.94 30.25 -7.06
C TYR A 54 11.14 29.35 -6.78
N SER A 55 11.89 29.64 -5.74
CA SER A 55 12.91 28.75 -5.21
C SER A 55 12.54 28.40 -3.78
N MET A 56 12.56 27.09 -3.46
CA MET A 56 12.24 26.60 -2.12
C MET A 56 12.95 25.29 -1.83
N ALA A 57 13.02 24.93 -0.55
CA ALA A 57 13.60 23.66 -0.14
C ALA A 57 12.79 22.49 -0.72
N SER A 58 13.47 21.49 -1.27
CA SER A 58 12.85 20.26 -1.83
C SER A 58 12.04 19.51 -0.79
N ALA A 59 12.41 19.59 0.49
CA ALA A 59 11.67 18.99 1.61
C ALA A 59 10.22 19.49 1.73
N ASN A 60 9.92 20.70 1.20
CA ASN A 60 8.57 21.24 1.16
C ASN A 60 7.76 20.76 -0.05
N LEU A 61 8.39 20.00 -0.94
CA LEU A 61 7.80 19.51 -2.19
C LEU A 61 8.00 17.99 -2.27
N PRO A 62 7.25 17.18 -1.48
CA PRO A 62 7.47 15.74 -1.38
C PRO A 62 7.36 15.01 -2.71
N TRP A 63 6.65 15.57 -3.69
CA TRP A 63 6.51 15.01 -5.04
C TRP A 63 7.73 15.16 -5.93
N VAL A 64 8.70 16.04 -5.60
CA VAL A 64 9.91 16.27 -6.41
C VAL A 64 10.83 15.05 -6.41
N ASP A 65 10.86 14.33 -5.28
CA ASP A 65 11.71 13.15 -5.09
C ASP A 65 10.85 11.90 -4.83
N MET A 66 9.67 11.85 -5.46
CA MET A 66 8.75 10.76 -5.30
C MET A 66 9.08 9.64 -6.28
N SER A 67 9.18 8.42 -5.77
CA SER A 67 9.33 7.21 -6.59
C SER A 67 8.20 6.22 -6.26
N TYR A 68 8.01 5.24 -7.14
CA TYR A 68 7.05 4.16 -6.90
C TYR A 68 7.33 3.45 -5.57
N GLU A 69 8.60 3.22 -5.25
CA GLU A 69 9.02 2.55 -4.01
C GLU A 69 8.64 3.35 -2.77
N LYS A 70 8.74 4.69 -2.83
CA LYS A 70 8.35 5.58 -1.71
C LYS A 70 6.83 5.66 -1.51
N LEU A 71 6.06 5.45 -2.57
CA LEU A 71 4.59 5.46 -2.52
C LEU A 71 3.98 4.10 -2.25
N SER A 72 4.65 3.04 -2.68
CA SER A 72 4.11 1.71 -2.54
C SER A 72 4.20 1.23 -1.09
N SER A 73 3.22 0.44 -0.67
CA SER A 73 3.26 -0.24 0.63
C SER A 73 4.57 -1.00 0.80
N GLU A 74 5.15 -0.98 2.01
CA GLU A 74 6.26 -1.86 2.36
C GLU A 74 5.84 -3.32 2.50
N TYR A 75 4.54 -3.58 2.66
CA TYR A 75 3.98 -4.91 2.77
C TYR A 75 3.58 -5.44 1.39
N VAL A 76 3.67 -6.76 1.22
CA VAL A 76 3.21 -7.44 0.01
C VAL A 76 1.70 -7.23 -0.17
N LEU A 77 0.93 -7.55 0.87
CA LEU A 77 -0.50 -7.29 0.96
C LEU A 77 -0.87 -7.18 2.45
N HIS A 78 -1.59 -6.12 2.83
CA HIS A 78 -1.87 -5.82 4.24
C HIS A 78 -3.37 -5.57 4.48
N PRO A 79 -4.24 -6.59 4.32
CA PRO A 79 -5.65 -6.47 4.64
C PRO A 79 -5.88 -6.32 6.15
N LEU A 80 -6.92 -5.58 6.51
CA LEU A 80 -7.41 -5.55 7.89
C LEU A 80 -8.26 -6.79 8.16
N MET A 81 -7.97 -7.53 9.23
CA MET A 81 -8.71 -8.76 9.58
C MET A 81 -10.22 -8.50 9.75
N THR A 82 -10.60 -7.34 10.27
CA THR A 82 -12.00 -6.94 10.43
C THR A 82 -12.75 -6.69 9.12
N ALA A 83 -12.03 -6.47 8.03
CA ALA A 83 -12.62 -6.31 6.70
C ALA A 83 -12.68 -7.62 5.92
N VAL A 84 -12.01 -8.68 6.38
CA VAL A 84 -11.95 -9.99 5.70
C VAL A 84 -13.05 -10.90 6.26
N SER A 85 -13.86 -11.46 5.38
CA SER A 85 -14.89 -12.44 5.73
C SER A 85 -14.41 -13.88 5.61
N THR A 86 -13.49 -14.15 4.66
CA THR A 86 -12.93 -15.48 4.44
C THR A 86 -11.47 -15.38 4.05
N LEU A 87 -10.61 -16.17 4.68
CA LEU A 87 -9.22 -16.37 4.26
C LEU A 87 -9.05 -17.80 3.78
N THR A 88 -8.63 -17.96 2.52
CA THR A 88 -8.24 -19.26 1.97
C THR A 88 -6.76 -19.29 1.71
N VAL A 89 -6.05 -20.24 2.29
CA VAL A 89 -4.61 -20.45 2.08
C VAL A 89 -4.35 -21.80 1.45
N ASN A 90 -3.40 -21.83 0.50
CA ASN A 90 -2.91 -23.08 -0.11
C ASN A 90 -1.38 -23.12 0.03
N ASN A 91 -0.85 -24.17 0.61
CA ASN A 91 0.59 -24.36 0.86
C ASN A 91 1.29 -25.19 -0.22
N GLY A 92 0.65 -25.31 -1.39
CA GLY A 92 1.13 -26.13 -2.50
C GLY A 92 0.59 -27.57 -2.50
N SER A 93 0.20 -28.11 -1.34
CA SER A 93 -0.38 -29.46 -1.16
C SER A 93 -1.82 -29.39 -0.68
N ASP A 94 -2.07 -28.63 0.36
CA ASP A 94 -3.34 -28.58 1.06
C ASP A 94 -3.95 -27.18 0.99
N THR A 95 -5.27 -27.11 1.07
CA THR A 95 -6.04 -25.88 1.10
C THR A 95 -6.80 -25.80 2.42
N TYR A 96 -6.72 -24.65 3.07
CA TYR A 96 -7.39 -24.34 4.33
C TYR A 96 -8.23 -23.08 4.13
N THR A 97 -9.50 -23.15 4.50
CA THR A 97 -10.44 -22.02 4.42
C THR A 97 -10.94 -21.69 5.81
N PHE A 98 -10.81 -20.42 6.19
CA PHE A 98 -11.22 -19.89 7.48
C PHE A 98 -12.29 -18.84 7.26
N ASP A 99 -13.46 -19.00 7.88
CA ASP A 99 -14.50 -18.01 7.90
C ASP A 99 -14.32 -17.12 9.15
N ILE A 100 -14.22 -15.81 8.90
CA ILE A 100 -13.94 -14.79 9.91
C ILE A 100 -15.21 -13.99 10.14
N GLY A 101 -15.66 -13.93 11.37
CA GLY A 101 -16.85 -13.21 11.74
C GLY A 101 -16.73 -12.61 13.14
N THR A 102 -17.85 -12.17 13.65
CA THR A 102 -17.99 -11.65 15.01
C THR A 102 -19.01 -12.47 15.78
N LYS A 103 -18.76 -12.63 17.06
CA LYS A 103 -19.66 -13.27 18.01
C LYS A 103 -20.00 -12.27 19.11
N GLU A 104 -21.27 -12.07 19.33
CA GLU A 104 -21.77 -11.26 20.45
C GLU A 104 -22.03 -12.15 21.64
N THR A 105 -21.53 -11.73 22.80
CA THR A 105 -21.77 -12.38 24.08
C THR A 105 -22.39 -11.37 25.01
N ALA A 106 -23.62 -11.61 25.41
CA ALA A 106 -24.26 -10.83 26.46
C ALA A 106 -23.73 -11.28 27.83
N THR A 107 -23.37 -10.31 28.64
CA THR A 107 -22.95 -10.52 30.04
C THR A 107 -23.77 -9.60 30.93
N THR A 108 -24.24 -10.15 32.07
CA THR A 108 -24.93 -9.36 33.10
C THR A 108 -23.97 -9.23 34.26
N ASN A 109 -23.71 -8.01 34.73
CA ASN A 109 -22.90 -7.77 35.91
C ASN A 109 -23.70 -8.06 37.19
N ASP A 110 -23.02 -8.00 38.34
CA ASP A 110 -23.64 -8.28 39.66
C ASP A 110 -24.74 -7.27 40.03
N ASP A 111 -24.76 -6.11 39.39
CA ASP A 111 -25.76 -5.06 39.58
C ASP A 111 -26.97 -5.24 38.61
N GLY A 112 -26.99 -6.30 37.81
CA GLY A 112 -28.06 -6.61 36.88
C GLY A 112 -28.04 -5.82 35.56
N GLU A 113 -26.96 -5.09 35.27
CA GLU A 113 -26.79 -4.39 34.02
C GLU A 113 -26.31 -5.35 32.89
N GLU A 114 -26.98 -5.34 31.80
CA GLU A 114 -26.61 -6.11 30.62
C GLU A 114 -25.59 -5.36 29.78
N SER A 115 -24.52 -6.03 29.41
CA SER A 115 -23.53 -5.54 28.45
C SER A 115 -23.29 -6.59 27.36
N THR A 116 -23.06 -6.13 26.12
CA THR A 116 -22.75 -7.00 24.99
C THR A 116 -21.28 -6.81 24.63
N THR A 117 -20.52 -7.88 24.62
CA THR A 117 -19.14 -7.89 24.15
C THR A 117 -19.08 -8.56 22.78
N THR A 118 -18.55 -7.84 21.78
CA THR A 118 -18.31 -8.39 20.44
C THR A 118 -16.88 -8.88 20.35
N THR A 119 -16.70 -10.12 19.99
CA THR A 119 -15.39 -10.77 19.82
C THR A 119 -15.26 -11.35 18.43
N THR A 120 -14.02 -11.46 17.92
CA THR A 120 -13.77 -12.15 16.65
C THR A 120 -14.01 -13.64 16.82
N SER A 121 -14.79 -14.23 15.95
CA SER A 121 -15.01 -15.67 15.80
C SER A 121 -14.36 -16.14 14.50
N VAL A 122 -13.68 -17.27 14.55
CA VAL A 122 -13.05 -17.88 13.37
C VAL A 122 -13.43 -19.33 13.28
N MET A 123 -13.99 -19.75 12.13
CA MET A 123 -14.38 -21.11 11.87
C MET A 123 -13.45 -21.77 10.87
N TYR A 124 -13.15 -23.04 11.10
CA TYR A 124 -12.54 -23.95 10.13
C TYR A 124 -13.48 -25.15 9.94
N GLY A 125 -14.18 -25.17 8.81
CA GLY A 125 -15.32 -26.05 8.63
C GLY A 125 -16.39 -25.77 9.70
N ASP A 126 -16.83 -26.79 10.41
CA ASP A 126 -17.86 -26.68 11.44
C ASP A 126 -17.27 -26.40 12.84
N SER A 127 -15.96 -26.19 12.97
CA SER A 127 -15.28 -26.03 14.26
C SER A 127 -14.81 -24.60 14.47
N GLU A 128 -15.18 -24.01 15.60
CA GLU A 128 -14.61 -22.73 16.05
C GLU A 128 -13.16 -22.96 16.52
N ILE A 129 -12.23 -22.18 15.97
CA ILE A 129 -10.81 -22.27 16.34
C ILE A 129 -10.41 -21.11 17.24
N ASN A 130 -9.25 -21.22 17.89
CA ASN A 130 -8.75 -20.19 18.79
C ASN A 130 -8.42 -18.91 18.01
N SER A 131 -9.21 -17.86 18.24
CA SER A 131 -9.10 -16.58 17.55
C SER A 131 -7.77 -15.86 17.81
N SER A 132 -7.14 -16.05 18.99
CA SER A 132 -5.85 -15.43 19.31
C SER A 132 -4.71 -16.06 18.49
N TYR A 133 -4.69 -17.37 18.34
CA TYR A 133 -3.71 -18.05 17.51
C TYR A 133 -3.93 -17.73 16.01
N PHE A 134 -5.18 -17.67 15.60
CA PHE A 134 -5.50 -17.26 14.24
C PHE A 134 -5.09 -15.82 13.96
N SER A 135 -5.34 -14.89 14.88
CA SER A 135 -4.90 -13.49 14.77
C SER A 135 -3.39 -13.37 14.59
N THR A 136 -2.63 -14.15 15.36
CA THR A 136 -1.17 -14.20 15.21
C THR A 136 -0.75 -14.73 13.84
N PHE A 137 -1.39 -15.80 13.36
CA PHE A 137 -1.16 -16.34 12.01
C PHE A 137 -1.48 -15.31 10.94
N PHE A 138 -2.67 -14.68 11.03
CA PHE A 138 -3.12 -13.65 10.10
C PHE A 138 -2.15 -12.46 10.05
N GLN A 139 -1.71 -11.96 11.21
CA GLN A 139 -0.73 -10.89 11.30
C GLN A 139 0.61 -11.28 10.65
N ASN A 140 1.13 -12.46 10.94
CA ASN A 140 2.38 -12.91 10.32
C ASN A 140 2.27 -12.99 8.81
N LEU A 141 1.11 -13.37 8.27
CA LEU A 141 0.87 -13.43 6.83
C LEU A 141 0.74 -12.05 6.20
N THR A 142 0.07 -11.12 6.87
CA THR A 142 -0.21 -9.77 6.33
C THR A 142 0.91 -8.76 6.57
N LEU A 143 1.82 -9.03 7.51
CA LEU A 143 3.00 -8.20 7.80
C LEU A 143 4.25 -8.61 6.99
N LEU A 144 4.10 -9.46 5.97
CA LEU A 144 5.20 -9.83 5.08
C LEU A 144 5.66 -8.60 4.30
N LYS A 145 6.89 -8.16 4.59
CA LYS A 145 7.50 -7.02 3.91
C LYS A 145 8.18 -7.45 2.62
N LYS A 146 8.01 -6.65 1.57
CA LYS A 146 8.83 -6.78 0.38
C LYS A 146 10.24 -6.25 0.66
N SER A 147 11.25 -6.89 0.12
CA SER A 147 12.63 -6.39 0.16
C SER A 147 12.92 -5.48 -1.02
N ASP A 148 12.23 -5.69 -2.14
CA ASP A 148 12.40 -4.94 -3.39
C ASP A 148 11.19 -5.16 -4.30
N THR A 149 11.13 -4.44 -5.40
CA THR A 149 10.19 -4.67 -6.50
C THR A 149 10.92 -5.30 -7.67
N SER A 150 10.27 -6.23 -8.37
CA SER A 150 10.83 -6.88 -9.56
C SER A 150 9.88 -6.73 -10.75
N SER A 151 10.46 -6.60 -11.93
CA SER A 151 9.76 -6.71 -13.21
C SER A 151 9.72 -8.15 -13.72
N ASP A 152 10.34 -9.09 -13.02
CA ASP A 152 10.37 -10.49 -13.39
C ASP A 152 8.95 -11.08 -13.33
N LYS A 153 8.63 -11.88 -14.32
CA LYS A 153 7.36 -12.60 -14.33
C LYS A 153 7.51 -13.90 -13.56
N PRO A 154 6.56 -14.19 -12.64
CA PRO A 154 6.54 -15.48 -11.98
C PRO A 154 6.53 -16.63 -12.97
N SER A 155 7.24 -17.71 -12.67
CA SER A 155 7.27 -18.93 -13.47
C SER A 155 7.01 -20.16 -12.59
N GLY A 156 6.39 -21.17 -13.17
CA GLY A 156 6.06 -22.41 -12.46
C GLY A 156 4.78 -22.32 -11.64
N LYS A 157 4.64 -23.20 -10.66
CA LYS A 157 3.49 -23.26 -9.76
C LYS A 157 3.78 -22.44 -8.51
N ALA A 158 2.80 -21.70 -8.05
CA ALA A 158 2.90 -21.02 -6.76
C ALA A 158 3.11 -22.07 -5.63
N VAL A 159 4.07 -21.78 -4.75
CA VAL A 159 4.35 -22.62 -3.59
C VAL A 159 3.45 -22.28 -2.41
N PHE A 160 2.91 -21.07 -2.41
CA PHE A 160 1.93 -20.62 -1.43
C PHE A 160 0.98 -19.60 -2.08
N THR A 161 -0.30 -19.68 -1.73
CA THR A 161 -1.33 -18.70 -2.15
C THR A 161 -2.18 -18.34 -0.95
N ALA A 162 -2.49 -17.06 -0.80
CA ALA A 162 -3.50 -16.58 0.13
C ALA A 162 -4.53 -15.74 -0.63
N GLU A 163 -5.80 -16.08 -0.45
CA GLU A 163 -6.94 -15.36 -1.01
C GLU A 163 -7.75 -14.77 0.15
N TYR A 164 -7.98 -13.47 0.09
CA TYR A 164 -8.75 -12.71 1.07
C TYR A 164 -10.05 -12.26 0.43
N LYS A 165 -11.17 -12.80 0.88
CA LYS A 165 -12.49 -12.32 0.50
C LYS A 165 -12.96 -11.33 1.54
N TYR A 166 -13.30 -10.13 1.10
CA TYR A 166 -13.74 -9.04 1.99
C TYR A 166 -15.23 -9.08 2.25
N THR A 167 -15.64 -8.35 3.29
CA THR A 167 -17.07 -8.22 3.69
C THR A 167 -17.90 -7.48 2.65
N ASP A 168 -17.28 -6.67 1.79
CA ASP A 168 -17.92 -5.97 0.66
C ASP A 168 -18.05 -6.85 -0.60
N GLY A 169 -17.53 -8.09 -0.55
CA GLY A 169 -17.55 -9.06 -1.63
C GLY A 169 -16.36 -8.99 -2.59
N SER A 170 -15.47 -8.01 -2.44
CA SER A 170 -14.22 -7.96 -3.19
C SER A 170 -13.23 -9.06 -2.74
N THR A 171 -12.21 -9.32 -3.55
CA THR A 171 -11.22 -10.37 -3.28
C THR A 171 -9.84 -9.90 -3.71
N ASP A 172 -8.86 -10.09 -2.83
CA ASP A 172 -7.44 -9.97 -3.15
C ASP A 172 -6.76 -11.34 -3.05
N THR A 173 -5.78 -11.55 -3.91
CA THR A 173 -5.01 -12.79 -3.92
C THR A 173 -3.53 -12.48 -3.98
N VAL A 174 -2.74 -13.10 -3.11
CA VAL A 174 -1.29 -13.08 -3.20
C VAL A 174 -0.76 -14.49 -3.46
N LYS A 175 0.15 -14.61 -4.42
CA LYS A 175 0.82 -15.86 -4.78
C LYS A 175 2.31 -15.70 -4.61
N PHE A 176 2.94 -16.71 -4.03
CA PHE A 176 4.38 -16.76 -3.85
C PHE A 176 4.98 -17.86 -4.71
N TYR A 177 6.03 -17.51 -5.42
CA TYR A 177 6.76 -18.39 -6.31
C TYR A 177 8.21 -18.52 -5.82
N ASP A 178 8.76 -19.71 -5.84
CA ASP A 178 10.17 -19.91 -5.49
C ASP A 178 11.07 -19.28 -6.58
N ALA A 179 11.89 -18.33 -6.17
CA ALA A 179 12.87 -17.65 -7.02
C ALA A 179 14.30 -18.18 -6.78
N GLY A 180 14.47 -19.22 -5.96
CA GLY A 180 15.75 -19.78 -5.57
C GLY A 180 16.47 -18.96 -4.52
N GLY A 181 17.46 -19.56 -3.85
CA GLY A 181 18.29 -18.87 -2.86
C GLY A 181 17.54 -18.32 -1.65
N ASN A 182 16.49 -18.99 -1.21
CA ASN A 182 15.58 -18.56 -0.13
C ASN A 182 14.86 -17.24 -0.43
N LYS A 183 14.62 -16.94 -1.70
CA LYS A 183 13.84 -15.80 -2.15
C LYS A 183 12.53 -16.27 -2.78
N TYR A 184 11.53 -15.43 -2.65
CA TYR A 184 10.23 -15.66 -3.26
C TYR A 184 9.80 -14.42 -4.05
N LEU A 185 9.19 -14.65 -5.19
CA LEU A 185 8.53 -13.61 -5.96
C LEU A 185 7.05 -13.61 -5.56
N ALA A 186 6.54 -12.47 -5.12
CA ALA A 186 5.13 -12.30 -4.77
C ALA A 186 4.40 -11.60 -5.92
N GLU A 187 3.26 -12.16 -6.31
CA GLU A 187 2.29 -11.60 -7.26
C GLU A 187 1.01 -11.26 -6.50
N VAL A 188 0.52 -10.04 -6.65
CA VAL A 188 -0.71 -9.52 -6.04
C VAL A 188 -1.70 -9.14 -7.12
#